data_1f6f54adb6d12b345266d39967e18b70
#
_entry.id   1f6f54adb6d12b345266d39967e18b70
#
_cell.length_a   1.000
_cell.length_b   1.000
_cell.length_c   1.000
_cell.angle_alpha   90.00
_cell.angle_beta   90.00
_cell.angle_gamma   90.00
#
_symmetry.space_group_name_H-M   'P 1'
#
loop_
_entity.id
_entity.type
_entity.pdbx_description
1 polymer ?
#
loop_
_entity_poly.entity_id
_entity_poly.type
_entity_poly.pdbx_seq_one_letter_code
_entity_poly.pdbx_strand_id
1 'polypeptide(L)' 'MPIRPFLSGHVFDPETIREMSLALESVCDTLGLKLIDDAATRLVAEKIIALSQHGVRGVATLHAMTVKEFKSE' A
#
# COMPACT_ATOMS: atom_id res chain seq x y z
N MET A 1 0.06 -11.23 -0.30
CA MET A 1 1.48 -10.93 -0.01
C MET A 1 1.56 -9.89 1.08
N PRO A 2 2.35 -10.13 2.09
CA PRO A 2 2.47 -9.13 3.15
C PRO A 2 3.28 -7.94 2.68
N ILE A 3 3.00 -6.79 3.28
CA ILE A 3 3.72 -5.56 2.96
C ILE A 3 5.08 -5.48 3.67
N ARG A 4 5.36 -6.43 4.57
CA ARG A 4 6.56 -6.39 5.40
C ARG A 4 7.87 -6.20 4.63
N PRO A 5 8.08 -6.81 3.45
CA PRO A 5 9.33 -6.58 2.73
C PRO A 5 9.57 -5.12 2.36
N PHE A 6 8.52 -4.33 2.33
CA PHE A 6 8.61 -2.92 1.95
C PHE A 6 8.69 -1.98 3.14
N LEU A 7 8.72 -2.52 4.37
CA LEU A 7 8.69 -1.72 5.60
C LEU A 7 10.05 -1.44 6.20
N SER A 8 11.11 -1.68 5.47
CA SER A 8 12.48 -1.51 5.99
C SER A 8 12.64 -0.12 6.60
N GLY A 9 13.07 -0.08 7.86
CA GLY A 9 13.29 1.18 8.56
C GLY A 9 12.04 1.84 9.13
N HIS A 10 10.87 1.23 8.96
CA HIS A 10 9.62 1.79 9.46
C HIS A 10 9.04 0.94 10.59
N VAL A 11 8.39 1.60 11.53
CA VAL A 11 7.77 0.92 12.68
C VAL A 11 6.28 1.19 12.65
N PHE A 12 5.48 0.12 12.57
CA PHE A 12 4.03 0.20 12.59
C PHE A 12 3.51 -0.88 13.51
N ASP A 13 2.33 -0.65 14.11
CA ASP A 13 1.72 -1.70 14.91
C ASP A 13 1.13 -2.79 14.00
N PRO A 14 0.85 -3.99 14.56
CA PRO A 14 0.39 -5.10 13.73
C PRO A 14 -0.90 -4.82 12.99
N GLU A 15 -1.81 -4.06 13.57
CA GLU A 15 -3.08 -3.76 12.92
C GLU A 15 -2.86 -2.85 11.72
N THR A 16 -1.99 -1.86 11.85
CA THR A 16 -1.66 -0.98 10.74
C THR A 16 -0.99 -1.75 9.62
N ILE A 17 -0.08 -2.68 9.96
CA ILE A 17 0.57 -3.51 8.96
C ILE A 17 -0.45 -4.34 8.20
N ARG A 18 -1.46 -4.88 8.92
CA ARG A 18 -2.52 -5.65 8.27
C ARG A 18 -3.31 -4.79 7.30
N GLU A 19 -3.67 -3.58 7.71
CA GLU A 19 -4.40 -2.66 6.83
C GLU A 19 -3.60 -2.32 5.59
N MET A 20 -2.31 -2.06 5.77
CA MET A 20 -1.45 -1.75 4.63
C MET A 20 -1.33 -2.93 3.68
N SER A 21 -1.22 -4.14 4.22
CA SER A 21 -1.11 -5.34 3.40
C SER A 21 -2.36 -5.56 2.57
N LEU A 22 -3.53 -5.41 3.19
CA LEU A 22 -4.80 -5.56 2.49
C LEU A 22 -4.98 -4.47 1.44
N ALA A 23 -4.58 -3.25 1.77
CA ALA A 23 -4.66 -2.15 0.81
C ALA A 23 -3.75 -2.40 -0.38
N LEU A 24 -2.54 -2.91 -0.13
CA LEU A 24 -1.61 -3.21 -1.22
C LEU A 24 -2.19 -4.25 -2.16
N GLU A 25 -2.76 -5.33 -1.61
CA GLU A 25 -3.38 -6.36 -2.44
C GLU A 25 -4.52 -5.78 -3.26
N SER A 26 -5.36 -4.98 -2.62
CA SER A 26 -6.53 -4.39 -3.26
C SER A 26 -6.12 -3.43 -4.39
N VAL A 27 -5.13 -2.59 -4.14
CA VAL A 27 -4.66 -1.64 -5.14
C VAL A 27 -4.04 -2.36 -6.32
N CYS A 28 -3.19 -3.36 -6.05
CA CYS A 28 -2.57 -4.12 -7.13
C CYS A 28 -3.61 -4.81 -7.99
N ASP A 29 -4.67 -5.35 -7.37
CA ASP A 29 -5.75 -5.98 -8.10
C ASP A 29 -6.45 -4.95 -9.00
N THR A 30 -6.74 -3.77 -8.46
CA THR A 30 -7.42 -2.72 -9.22
C THR A 30 -6.59 -2.22 -10.39
N LEU A 31 -5.27 -2.10 -10.19
CA LEU A 31 -4.38 -1.59 -11.22
C LEU A 31 -3.88 -2.68 -12.18
N GLY A 32 -4.26 -3.92 -11.94
CA GLY A 32 -3.82 -5.02 -12.78
C GLY A 32 -2.36 -5.40 -12.59
N LEU A 33 -1.80 -5.10 -11.43
CA LEU A 33 -0.41 -5.42 -11.12
C LEU A 33 -0.31 -6.76 -10.43
N LYS A 34 0.79 -7.45 -10.68
CA LYS A 34 1.07 -8.68 -9.95
C LYS A 34 1.60 -8.32 -8.56
N LEU A 35 1.25 -9.14 -7.59
CA LEU A 35 1.65 -8.90 -6.21
C LEU A 35 3.02 -9.52 -5.96
N ILE A 36 4.02 -8.98 -6.64
CA ILE A 36 5.40 -9.44 -6.55
C ILE A 36 6.31 -8.24 -6.30
N ASP A 37 7.54 -8.51 -5.94
CA ASP A 37 8.52 -7.45 -5.63
C ASP A 37 9.12 -6.91 -6.93
N ASP A 38 8.34 -6.10 -7.64
CA ASP A 38 8.85 -5.41 -8.81
C ASP A 38 8.71 -3.90 -8.59
N ALA A 39 9.19 -3.11 -9.57
CA ALA A 39 9.22 -1.66 -9.42
C ALA A 39 7.82 -1.07 -9.24
N ALA A 40 6.84 -1.55 -10.00
CA ALA A 40 5.49 -1.01 -9.93
C ALA A 40 4.85 -1.30 -8.57
N THR A 41 4.95 -2.55 -8.12
CA THR A 41 4.40 -2.93 -6.81
C THR A 41 5.09 -2.19 -5.69
N ARG A 42 6.40 -1.98 -5.81
CA ARG A 42 7.15 -1.24 -4.80
C ARG A 42 6.69 0.21 -4.69
N LEU A 43 6.43 0.86 -5.81
CA LEU A 43 5.94 2.24 -5.80
C LEU A 43 4.58 2.32 -5.11
N VAL A 44 3.69 1.35 -5.38
CA VAL A 44 2.39 1.30 -4.73
C VAL A 44 2.57 1.13 -3.23
N ALA A 45 3.44 0.20 -2.82
CA ALA A 45 3.68 -0.05 -1.41
C ALA A 45 4.23 1.20 -0.72
N GLU A 46 5.16 1.89 -1.35
CA GLU A 46 5.74 3.10 -0.78
C GLU A 46 4.69 4.17 -0.57
N LYS A 47 3.76 4.31 -1.51
CA LYS A 47 2.68 5.29 -1.36
C LYS A 47 1.79 4.94 -0.18
N ILE A 48 1.43 3.67 -0.05
CA ILE A 48 0.60 3.21 1.06
C ILE A 48 1.30 3.46 2.39
N ILE A 49 2.59 3.17 2.45
CA ILE A 49 3.37 3.39 3.67
C ILE A 49 3.39 4.89 4.02
N ALA A 50 3.62 5.73 3.02
CA ALA A 50 3.66 7.17 3.25
C ALA A 50 2.33 7.69 3.77
N LEU A 51 1.21 7.24 3.19
CA LEU A 51 -0.12 7.64 3.65
C LEU A 51 -0.33 7.22 5.10
N SER A 52 0.07 5.99 5.44
CA SER A 52 -0.08 5.50 6.81
C SER A 52 0.77 6.31 7.78
N GLN A 53 1.96 6.73 7.37
CA GLN A 53 2.81 7.58 8.21
C GLN A 53 2.17 8.94 8.46
N HIS A 54 1.37 9.42 7.53
CA HIS A 54 0.66 10.68 7.67
C HIS A 54 -0.68 10.54 8.38
N GLY A 55 -0.95 9.37 8.95
CA GLY A 55 -2.14 9.16 9.74
C GLY A 55 -3.35 8.64 9.00
N VAL A 56 -3.22 8.34 7.71
CA VAL A 56 -4.31 7.77 6.94
C VAL A 56 -4.52 6.33 7.39
N ARG A 57 -5.74 5.99 7.73
CA ARG A 57 -6.07 4.65 8.23
C ARG A 57 -7.27 4.10 7.48
N GLY A 58 -7.38 2.77 7.52
CA GLY A 58 -8.49 2.06 6.88
C GLY A 58 -8.14 1.60 5.49
N VAL A 59 -8.44 0.32 5.21
CA VAL A 59 -8.12 -0.29 3.92
C VAL A 59 -8.78 0.47 2.77
N ALA A 60 -10.06 0.83 2.93
CA ALA A 60 -10.79 1.51 1.87
C ALA A 60 -10.19 2.89 1.55
N THR A 61 -9.80 3.63 2.59
CA THR A 61 -9.22 4.95 2.40
C THR A 61 -7.85 4.85 1.75
N LEU A 62 -7.01 3.94 2.23
CA LEU A 62 -5.69 3.73 1.64
C LEU A 62 -5.82 3.32 0.17
N HIS A 63 -6.75 2.41 -0.11
CA HIS A 63 -7.00 1.96 -1.46
C HIS A 63 -7.40 3.14 -2.36
N ALA A 64 -8.41 3.89 -1.94
CA ALA A 64 -8.95 4.98 -2.77
C ALA A 64 -7.90 6.03 -3.06
N MET A 65 -7.15 6.45 -2.05
CA MET A 65 -6.16 7.50 -2.23
C MET A 65 -4.99 7.02 -3.08
N THR A 66 -4.59 5.77 -2.90
CA THR A 66 -3.48 5.22 -3.66
C THR A 66 -3.86 5.02 -5.13
N VAL A 67 -5.04 4.46 -5.38
CA VAL A 67 -5.49 4.27 -6.76
C VAL A 67 -5.62 5.60 -7.47
N LYS A 68 -6.16 6.61 -6.79
CA LYS A 68 -6.28 7.93 -7.37
C LYS A 68 -4.91 8.48 -7.79
N GLU A 69 -3.90 8.26 -6.96
CA GLU A 69 -2.55 8.74 -7.25
C GLU A 69 -1.98 8.11 -8.52
N PHE A 70 -2.22 6.83 -8.70
CA PHE A 70 -1.61 6.10 -9.81
C PHE A 70 -2.46 6.09 -11.08
N LYS A 71 -3.75 6.40 -10.99
CA LYS A 71 -4.62 6.44 -12.17
C LYS A 71 -4.94 7.85 -12.62
N SER A 72 -4.61 8.83 -11.81
CA SER A 72 -4.90 10.22 -12.13
C SER A 72 -3.94 10.71 -13.21
N GLU A 73 -4.46 11.45 -14.15
CA GLU A 73 -3.68 12.03 -15.23
C GLU A 73 -3.66 13.53 -15.13
#